data_df5b7f2409be1ba6a562d064e1ca3f40
#
_entry.id   df5b7f2409be1ba6a562d064e1ca3f40
#
_cell.length_a   1.000
_cell.length_b   1.000
_cell.length_c   1.000
_cell.angle_alpha   90.00
_cell.angle_beta   90.00
_cell.angle_gamma   90.00
#
_symmetry.space_group_name_H-M   'P 1'
#
loop_
_entity.id
_entity.type
_entity.pdbx_description
1 polymer ?
#
loop_
_entity_poly.entity_id
_entity_poly.type
_entity_poly.pdbx_seq_one_letter_code
_entity_poly.pdbx_strand_id
1 'polypeptide(L)'
;MVQDAIFSDAPPINLFNPVPFSHTMPDPATLQNEFFNPASPDYFPIDGTTKLMTHGGYLQDQITLLPGLKVLGGVRFEGFTQRYDEIVFDTHNHQDNVATLPRIGATYQPIQAVTLYASWSRSFAPTLAAQFTPGGEPFPPERGHQYEFGVRTSAFHGRVSSSLFFYKTRASNLLITNPGNPLASIQIGTTESKGIEFDTSGRIRSGWDFTFAYAYNQAQIVADPVYPVGNLFQNAPRHSGSLWTVYEVQHGPLSGLSFGGGVRAVSYRFVDPANDVVLPGFARIDAMASYAFGPPHKDQKLYKISVNIQNLTDRKYFESGSTPAVIFPGSLIEVWTRFEVRF
;
A
#
# COMPACT_ATOMS: atom_id res chain seq x y z
N MET A 1 -7.03 11.46 12.47
CA MET A 1 -6.62 10.24 13.16
C MET A 1 -5.19 10.48 13.59
N VAL A 2 -4.98 10.88 14.84
CA VAL A 2 -3.68 11.28 15.37
C VAL A 2 -3.00 10.03 15.89
N GLN A 3 -2.12 9.44 15.11
CA GLN A 3 -1.29 8.30 15.51
C GLN A 3 0.19 8.66 15.68
N ASP A 4 0.60 9.89 15.39
CA ASP A 4 2.01 10.27 15.29
C ASP A 4 2.57 11.02 16.49
N ALA A 5 1.83 11.09 17.60
CA ALA A 5 2.16 11.98 18.72
C ALA A 5 2.76 11.29 19.97
N ILE A 6 3.39 10.13 19.85
CA ILE A 6 3.88 9.38 21.04
C ILE A 6 5.41 9.25 21.00
N PHE A 7 6.15 10.38 20.96
CA PHE A 7 7.61 10.26 20.78
C PHE A 7 8.51 11.12 21.66
N SER A 8 8.06 11.71 22.74
CA SER A 8 8.98 12.58 23.48
C SER A 8 9.92 11.88 24.46
N ASP A 9 9.60 10.72 25.03
CA ASP A 9 10.42 10.16 26.12
C ASP A 9 10.60 8.63 26.15
N ALA A 10 10.33 7.91 25.08
CA ALA A 10 10.61 6.49 25.05
C ALA A 10 12.13 6.26 24.90
N PRO A 11 12.77 5.51 25.81
CA PRO A 11 14.16 5.11 25.61
C PRO A 11 14.26 4.32 24.31
N PRO A 12 15.40 4.37 23.60
CA PRO A 12 15.58 3.66 22.33
C PRO A 12 15.21 2.18 22.54
N ILE A 13 14.26 1.69 21.73
CA ILE A 13 13.79 0.30 21.81
C ILE A 13 14.97 -0.58 21.43
N ASN A 14 15.55 -1.24 22.41
CA ASN A 14 16.55 -2.27 22.18
C ASN A 14 15.82 -3.52 21.64
N LEU A 15 15.88 -3.75 20.34
CA LEU A 15 15.24 -4.88 19.67
C LEU A 15 15.74 -6.24 20.11
N PHE A 16 16.91 -6.29 20.78
CA PHE A 16 17.49 -7.51 21.36
C PHE A 16 16.99 -7.80 22.78
N ASN A 17 16.37 -6.81 23.43
CA ASN A 17 15.74 -6.98 24.72
C ASN A 17 14.40 -6.22 24.71
N PRO A 18 13.35 -6.81 24.13
CA PRO A 18 12.07 -6.14 24.01
C PRO A 18 11.53 -5.78 25.38
N VAL A 19 11.46 -4.50 25.68
CA VAL A 19 10.70 -4.00 26.84
C VAL A 19 9.26 -4.51 26.64
N PRO A 20 8.64 -5.12 27.65
CA PRO A 20 7.25 -5.55 27.53
C PRO A 20 6.40 -4.34 27.14
N PHE A 21 5.73 -4.43 25.99
CA PHE A 21 4.77 -3.41 25.55
C PHE A 21 3.75 -3.24 26.66
N SER A 22 3.79 -2.12 27.36
CA SER A 22 2.68 -1.66 28.14
C SER A 22 1.60 -1.19 27.16
N HIS A 23 0.53 -1.94 27.03
CA HIS A 23 -0.63 -1.59 26.17
C HIS A 23 -1.53 -0.50 26.78
N THR A 24 -1.07 0.25 27.76
CA THR A 24 -1.80 1.42 28.21
C THR A 24 -1.57 2.53 27.20
N MET A 25 -2.54 2.76 26.34
CA MET A 25 -2.61 4.04 25.63
C MET A 25 -2.53 5.16 26.65
N PRO A 26 -1.70 6.20 26.41
CA PRO A 26 -1.76 7.40 27.24
C PRO A 26 -3.21 7.89 27.31
N ASP A 27 -3.63 8.35 28.47
CA ASP A 27 -4.93 8.97 28.63
C ASP A 27 -5.11 10.06 27.56
N PRO A 28 -6.20 10.06 26.78
CA PRO A 28 -6.47 11.11 25.81
C PRO A 28 -6.35 12.53 26.36
N ALA A 29 -6.65 12.73 27.66
CA ALA A 29 -6.45 14.02 28.33
C ALA A 29 -4.97 14.38 28.50
N THR A 30 -4.09 13.40 28.72
CA THR A 30 -2.64 13.60 28.78
C THR A 30 -2.10 14.01 27.41
N LEU A 31 -2.51 13.28 26.36
CA LEU A 31 -2.13 13.61 24.97
C LEU A 31 -2.61 15.01 24.58
N GLN A 32 -3.84 15.39 24.96
CA GLN A 32 -4.40 16.70 24.68
C GLN A 32 -3.65 17.81 25.41
N ASN A 33 -3.18 17.58 26.64
CA ASN A 33 -2.41 18.55 27.41
C ASN A 33 -0.94 18.66 26.97
N GLU A 34 -0.34 17.58 26.53
CA GLU A 34 1.08 17.57 26.13
C GLU A 34 1.27 18.11 24.71
N PHE A 35 0.45 17.69 23.76
CA PHE A 35 0.64 18.01 22.34
C PHE A 35 -0.22 19.15 21.79
N PHE A 36 -1.38 19.41 22.40
CA PHE A 36 -2.31 20.43 21.93
C PHE A 36 -2.45 21.63 22.85
N ASN A 37 -1.71 21.66 23.96
CA ASN A 37 -1.70 22.80 24.88
C ASN A 37 -0.55 23.75 24.54
N PRO A 38 -0.84 25.00 24.11
CA PRO A 38 0.20 25.99 23.79
C PRO A 38 1.17 26.30 24.92
N ALA A 39 0.84 25.97 26.17
CA ALA A 39 1.71 26.15 27.33
C ALA A 39 2.63 24.95 27.59
N SER A 40 2.47 23.83 26.87
CA SER A 40 3.35 22.68 26.98
C SER A 40 4.68 22.94 26.25
N PRO A 41 5.84 22.56 26.83
CA PRO A 41 7.12 22.60 26.11
C PRO A 41 7.17 21.68 24.88
N ASP A 42 6.29 20.68 24.84
CA ASP A 42 6.17 19.72 23.75
C ASP A 42 5.12 20.13 22.69
N TYR A 43 4.49 21.30 22.88
CA TYR A 43 3.55 21.85 21.93
C TYR A 43 4.25 22.22 20.62
N PHE A 44 3.90 21.54 19.55
CA PHE A 44 4.38 21.85 18.21
C PHE A 44 3.20 22.38 17.38
N PRO A 45 2.98 23.69 17.33
CA PRO A 45 1.87 24.26 16.61
C PRO A 45 2.09 24.07 15.10
N ILE A 46 1.20 23.35 14.43
CA ILE A 46 1.10 23.30 12.98
C ILE A 46 -0.29 23.82 12.64
N ASP A 47 -0.36 25.05 12.18
CA ASP A 47 -1.61 25.62 11.67
C ASP A 47 -1.31 26.22 10.29
N GLY A 48 -1.62 25.43 9.28
CA GLY A 48 -1.32 25.80 7.91
C GLY A 48 -2.40 25.35 6.93
N THR A 49 -2.54 26.10 5.88
CA THR A 49 -3.48 25.82 4.79
C THR A 49 -2.73 25.48 3.51
N THR A 50 -2.98 24.30 2.96
CA THR A 50 -2.50 23.92 1.63
C THR A 50 -3.61 24.08 0.61
N LYS A 51 -3.35 24.87 -0.44
CA LYS A 51 -4.20 24.98 -1.62
C LYS A 51 -3.50 24.28 -2.79
N LEU A 52 -4.11 23.24 -3.32
CA LEU A 52 -3.63 22.50 -4.48
C LEU A 52 -4.59 22.71 -5.64
N MET A 53 -4.04 23.12 -6.78
CA MET A 53 -4.76 23.20 -8.05
C MET A 53 -4.04 22.33 -9.08
N THR A 54 -4.78 21.42 -9.70
CA THR A 54 -4.25 20.50 -10.72
C THR A 54 -5.00 20.68 -12.03
N HIS A 55 -4.26 20.78 -13.11
CA HIS A 55 -4.79 20.83 -14.49
C HIS A 55 -4.21 19.66 -15.28
N GLY A 56 -5.04 18.94 -16.00
CA GLY A 56 -4.57 17.83 -16.82
C GLY A 56 -5.38 17.67 -18.09
N GLY A 57 -4.65 17.42 -19.18
CA GLY A 57 -5.22 17.01 -20.46
C GLY A 57 -4.52 15.76 -20.96
N TYR A 58 -5.22 14.88 -21.66
CA TYR A 58 -4.62 13.69 -22.24
C TYR A 58 -5.13 13.43 -23.64
N LEU A 59 -4.25 12.83 -24.45
CA LEU A 59 -4.58 12.28 -25.76
C LEU A 59 -4.15 10.80 -25.74
N GLN A 60 -5.02 9.93 -26.20
CA GLN A 60 -4.75 8.49 -26.28
C GLN A 60 -5.46 7.91 -27.49
N ASP A 61 -4.76 6.99 -28.16
CA ASP A 61 -5.35 6.19 -29.22
C ASP A 61 -5.01 4.70 -29.02
N GLN A 62 -5.94 3.84 -29.42
CA GLN A 62 -5.79 2.39 -29.41
C GLN A 62 -6.15 1.82 -30.77
N ILE A 63 -5.18 1.20 -31.41
CA ILE A 63 -5.30 0.65 -32.76
C ILE A 63 -5.28 -0.87 -32.68
N THR A 64 -6.19 -1.52 -33.40
CA THR A 64 -6.14 -2.96 -33.66
C THR A 64 -5.34 -3.17 -34.94
N LEU A 65 -4.10 -3.67 -34.80
CA LEU A 65 -3.19 -3.88 -35.95
C LEU A 65 -3.52 -5.17 -36.70
N LEU A 66 -3.84 -6.22 -35.95
CA LEU A 66 -4.19 -7.56 -36.44
C LEU A 66 -5.26 -8.17 -35.52
N PRO A 67 -5.97 -9.22 -35.96
CA PRO A 67 -6.81 -9.97 -35.03
C PRO A 67 -6.04 -10.40 -33.78
N GLY A 68 -6.53 -10.02 -32.61
CA GLY A 68 -5.89 -10.28 -31.33
C GLY A 68 -4.73 -9.35 -30.95
N LEU A 69 -4.19 -8.52 -31.86
CA LEU A 69 -3.11 -7.57 -31.53
C LEU A 69 -3.63 -6.13 -31.46
N LYS A 70 -3.51 -5.52 -30.29
CA LYS A 70 -3.85 -4.10 -30.07
C LYS A 70 -2.63 -3.36 -29.54
N VAL A 71 -2.44 -2.14 -30.01
CA VAL A 71 -1.41 -1.21 -29.53
C VAL A 71 -2.08 0.04 -29.04
N LEU A 72 -1.62 0.56 -27.91
CA LEU A 72 -2.07 1.79 -27.30
C LEU A 72 -0.90 2.74 -27.18
N GLY A 73 -1.09 3.98 -27.60
CA GLY A 73 -0.18 5.10 -27.38
C GLY A 73 -0.92 6.27 -26.75
N GLY A 74 -0.30 6.99 -25.86
CA GLY A 74 -0.92 8.15 -25.26
C GLY A 74 0.08 9.05 -24.55
N VAL A 75 -0.35 10.27 -24.31
CA VAL A 75 0.38 11.27 -23.54
C VAL A 75 -0.58 12.04 -22.65
N ARG A 76 -0.20 12.24 -21.40
CA ARG A 76 -0.88 13.13 -20.45
C ARG A 76 0.03 14.33 -20.17
N PHE A 77 -0.52 15.51 -20.24
CA PHE A 77 0.08 16.75 -19.79
C PHE A 77 -0.58 17.13 -18.49
N GLU A 78 0.22 17.40 -17.48
CA GLU A 78 -0.25 17.73 -16.14
C GLU A 78 0.53 18.90 -15.58
N GLY A 79 -0.20 19.89 -15.05
CA GLY A 79 0.35 21.00 -14.31
C GLY A 79 -0.27 21.05 -12.93
N PHE A 80 0.50 21.39 -11.91
CA PHE A 80 -0.04 21.67 -10.60
C PHE A 80 0.60 22.92 -10.01
N THR A 81 -0.20 23.64 -9.26
CA THR A 81 0.18 24.79 -8.44
C THR A 81 -0.17 24.45 -7.01
N GLN A 82 0.79 24.57 -6.10
CA GLN A 82 0.57 24.47 -4.67
C GLN A 82 0.95 25.77 -3.99
N ARG A 83 0.14 26.15 -2.99
CA ARG A 83 0.46 27.19 -2.01
C ARG A 83 0.26 26.61 -0.63
N TYR A 84 1.23 26.85 0.22
CA TYR A 84 1.17 26.51 1.63
C TYR A 84 1.41 27.78 2.42
N ASP A 85 0.43 28.15 3.25
CA ASP A 85 0.47 29.26 4.15
C ASP A 85 0.46 28.70 5.58
N GLU A 86 1.57 28.80 6.29
CA GLU A 86 1.72 28.41 7.69
C GLU A 86 1.62 29.65 8.56
N ILE A 87 0.71 29.63 9.55
CA ILE A 87 0.29 30.82 10.29
C ILE A 87 1.23 31.09 11.47
N VAL A 88 1.75 30.05 12.10
CA VAL A 88 2.52 30.18 13.36
C VAL A 88 3.92 30.74 13.10
N PHE A 89 4.57 30.29 12.04
CA PHE A 89 5.93 30.72 11.68
C PHE A 89 5.95 31.68 10.48
N ASP A 90 4.80 32.17 10.05
CA ASP A 90 4.65 33.11 8.90
C ASP A 90 5.39 32.60 7.63
N THR A 91 5.26 31.32 7.35
CA THR A 91 5.95 30.69 6.22
C THR A 91 5.00 30.53 5.04
N HIS A 92 5.39 31.06 3.89
CA HIS A 92 4.62 30.96 2.64
C HIS A 92 5.42 30.21 1.58
N ASN A 93 4.96 29.04 1.19
CA ASN A 93 5.57 28.24 0.14
C ASN A 93 4.70 28.18 -1.10
N HIS A 94 5.33 28.32 -2.25
CA HIS A 94 4.68 28.22 -3.55
C HIS A 94 5.48 27.29 -4.45
N GLN A 95 4.78 26.39 -5.14
CA GLN A 95 5.38 25.47 -6.07
C GLN A 95 4.51 25.30 -7.32
N ASP A 96 5.12 25.51 -8.48
CA ASP A 96 4.55 25.22 -9.78
C ASP A 96 5.34 24.10 -10.46
N ASN A 97 4.67 23.12 -10.98
CA ASN A 97 5.30 22.03 -11.70
C ASN A 97 4.45 21.61 -12.91
N VAL A 98 5.15 21.19 -13.96
CA VAL A 98 4.53 20.60 -15.14
C VAL A 98 5.18 19.26 -15.47
N ALA A 99 4.38 18.35 -15.98
CA ALA A 99 4.84 17.02 -16.38
C ALA A 99 4.24 16.59 -17.70
N THR A 100 5.06 15.93 -18.51
CA THR A 100 4.62 15.22 -19.72
C THR A 100 4.81 13.73 -19.47
N LEU A 101 3.70 12.98 -19.52
CA LEU A 101 3.60 11.60 -19.08
C LEU A 101 3.18 10.72 -20.27
N PRO A 102 4.11 10.33 -21.13
CA PRO A 102 3.85 9.39 -22.22
C PRO A 102 3.64 7.99 -21.68
N ARG A 103 2.82 7.21 -22.40
CA ARG A 103 2.63 5.78 -22.19
C ARG A 103 2.46 5.06 -23.53
N ILE A 104 2.95 3.84 -23.58
CA ILE A 104 2.76 2.94 -24.71
C ILE A 104 2.52 1.53 -24.17
N GLY A 105 1.68 0.78 -24.84
CA GLY A 105 1.42 -0.61 -24.49
C GLY A 105 0.94 -1.41 -25.70
N ALA A 106 1.12 -2.71 -25.61
CA ALA A 106 0.61 -3.66 -26.58
C ALA A 106 -0.01 -4.85 -25.86
N THR A 107 -1.07 -5.38 -26.43
CA THR A 107 -1.69 -6.64 -26.00
C THR A 107 -1.83 -7.56 -27.18
N TYR A 108 -1.49 -8.84 -26.99
CA TYR A 108 -1.67 -9.86 -27.98
C TYR A 108 -2.44 -11.05 -27.39
N GLN A 109 -3.57 -11.36 -27.99
CA GLN A 109 -4.46 -12.45 -27.58
C GLN A 109 -4.45 -13.54 -28.67
N PRO A 110 -3.47 -14.49 -28.62
CA PRO A 110 -3.37 -15.57 -29.62
C PRO A 110 -4.58 -16.52 -29.58
N ILE A 111 -5.12 -16.72 -28.39
CA ILE A 111 -6.35 -17.51 -28.17
C ILE A 111 -7.19 -16.79 -27.09
N GLN A 112 -8.48 -17.07 -27.06
CA GLN A 112 -9.41 -16.43 -26.10
C GLN A 112 -8.99 -16.55 -24.63
N ALA A 113 -8.31 -17.64 -24.29
CA ALA A 113 -7.89 -17.93 -22.92
C ALA A 113 -6.56 -17.26 -22.51
N VAL A 114 -5.79 -16.69 -23.42
CA VAL A 114 -4.44 -16.17 -23.13
C VAL A 114 -4.24 -14.79 -23.72
N THR A 115 -3.83 -13.84 -22.90
CA THR A 115 -3.43 -12.49 -23.31
C THR A 115 -2.01 -12.21 -22.85
N LEU A 116 -1.13 -11.94 -23.78
CA LEU A 116 0.20 -11.39 -23.52
C LEU A 116 0.12 -9.87 -23.56
N TYR A 117 0.88 -9.18 -22.74
CA TYR A 117 0.96 -7.73 -22.77
C TYR A 117 2.34 -7.21 -22.41
N ALA A 118 2.66 -6.03 -22.93
CA ALA A 118 3.81 -5.27 -22.55
C ALA A 118 3.43 -3.79 -22.47
N SER A 119 4.01 -3.05 -21.54
CA SER A 119 3.78 -1.62 -21.42
C SER A 119 4.99 -0.87 -20.88
N TRP A 120 5.04 0.41 -21.23
CA TRP A 120 5.93 1.38 -20.66
C TRP A 120 5.15 2.67 -20.35
N SER A 121 5.43 3.28 -19.22
CA SER A 121 4.81 4.53 -18.81
C SER A 121 5.74 5.39 -17.96
N ARG A 122 5.48 6.69 -17.94
CA ARG A 122 6.04 7.64 -16.97
C ARG A 122 4.99 8.02 -15.94
N SER A 123 5.47 8.27 -14.72
CA SER A 123 4.67 8.77 -13.60
C SER A 123 5.27 10.03 -13.01
N PHE A 124 4.45 10.78 -12.32
CA PHE A 124 4.78 12.02 -11.67
C PHE A 124 3.86 12.18 -10.45
N ALA A 125 4.42 12.60 -9.32
CA ALA A 125 3.66 12.95 -8.13
C ALA A 125 4.24 14.21 -7.51
N PRO A 126 3.42 15.25 -7.27
CA PRO A 126 3.86 16.42 -6.52
C PRO A 126 4.16 16.04 -5.07
N THR A 127 5.20 16.62 -4.50
CA THR A 127 5.41 16.64 -3.05
C THR A 127 4.50 17.68 -2.42
N LEU A 128 4.11 17.49 -1.17
CA LEU A 128 3.28 18.47 -0.48
C LEU A 128 4.11 19.75 -0.18
N ALA A 129 3.55 20.91 -0.48
CA ALA A 129 4.21 22.19 -0.23
C ALA A 129 4.43 22.49 1.26
N ALA A 130 3.76 21.77 2.15
CA ALA A 130 4.02 21.76 3.60
C ALA A 130 5.33 21.04 3.97
N GLN A 131 5.93 20.30 3.03
CA GLN A 131 7.20 19.61 3.21
C GLN A 131 8.27 20.34 2.41
N PHE A 132 9.30 20.79 3.07
CA PHE A 132 10.38 21.58 2.49
C PHE A 132 11.74 21.12 2.98
N THR A 133 12.77 21.45 2.21
CA THR A 133 14.16 21.16 2.54
C THR A 133 14.60 21.97 3.78
N PRO A 134 15.70 21.61 4.42
CA PRO A 134 16.27 22.44 5.51
C PRO A 134 16.55 23.89 5.11
N GLY A 135 16.64 24.19 3.82
CA GLY A 135 16.79 25.56 3.28
C GLY A 135 15.46 26.29 3.09
N GLY A 136 14.31 25.68 3.40
CA GLY A 136 12.99 26.29 3.23
C GLY A 136 12.41 26.16 1.82
N GLU A 137 13.09 25.47 0.89
CA GLU A 137 12.63 25.28 -0.48
C GLU A 137 11.72 24.07 -0.59
N PRO A 138 10.65 24.10 -1.41
CA PRO A 138 9.82 22.91 -1.67
C PRO A 138 10.65 21.78 -2.27
N PHE A 139 10.36 20.54 -1.87
CA PHE A 139 10.98 19.38 -2.48
C PHE A 139 10.59 19.25 -3.95
N PRO A 140 11.53 18.87 -4.84
CA PRO A 140 11.21 18.48 -6.20
C PRO A 140 10.19 17.35 -6.25
N PRO A 141 9.33 17.32 -7.29
CA PRO A 141 8.34 16.25 -7.44
C PRO A 141 8.98 14.89 -7.69
N GLU A 142 8.30 13.86 -7.22
CA GLU A 142 8.67 12.48 -7.53
C GLU A 142 8.43 12.19 -9.02
N ARG A 143 9.36 11.47 -9.64
CA ARG A 143 9.27 11.06 -11.04
C ARG A 143 9.60 9.59 -11.17
N GLY A 144 8.85 8.89 -12.00
CA GLY A 144 9.07 7.49 -12.24
C GLY A 144 8.88 7.07 -13.69
N HIS A 145 9.39 5.90 -13.99
CA HIS A 145 9.04 5.16 -15.21
C HIS A 145 9.01 3.68 -14.92
N GLN A 146 8.13 2.99 -15.61
CA GLN A 146 7.93 1.55 -15.43
C GLN A 146 7.91 0.84 -16.78
N TYR A 147 8.53 -0.32 -16.81
CA TYR A 147 8.38 -1.34 -17.83
C TYR A 147 7.66 -2.52 -17.21
N GLU A 148 6.70 -3.06 -17.91
CA GLU A 148 5.95 -4.24 -17.48
C GLU A 148 5.71 -5.16 -18.67
N PHE A 149 5.85 -6.46 -18.43
CA PHE A 149 5.55 -7.51 -19.38
C PHE A 149 4.86 -8.66 -18.63
N GLY A 150 3.78 -9.19 -19.20
CA GLY A 150 3.04 -10.22 -18.51
C GLY A 150 2.13 -11.06 -19.39
N VAL A 151 1.56 -12.06 -18.73
CA VAL A 151 0.55 -12.94 -19.31
C VAL A 151 -0.66 -13.02 -18.38
N ARG A 152 -1.84 -12.90 -18.96
CA ARG A 152 -3.11 -13.15 -18.29
C ARG A 152 -3.77 -14.36 -18.91
N THR A 153 -4.34 -15.22 -18.09
CA THR A 153 -5.03 -16.40 -18.53
C THR A 153 -6.44 -16.48 -17.93
N SER A 154 -7.34 -17.05 -18.70
CA SER A 154 -8.69 -17.40 -18.27
C SER A 154 -8.92 -18.89 -18.56
N ALA A 155 -8.91 -19.70 -17.52
CA ALA A 155 -8.99 -21.15 -17.62
C ALA A 155 -10.34 -21.68 -17.13
N PHE A 156 -10.63 -22.96 -17.44
CA PHE A 156 -11.84 -23.67 -17.00
C PHE A 156 -13.14 -22.92 -17.34
N HIS A 157 -13.25 -22.44 -18.59
CA HIS A 157 -14.40 -21.66 -19.07
C HIS A 157 -14.61 -20.35 -18.27
N GLY A 158 -13.53 -19.65 -17.94
CA GLY A 158 -13.57 -18.38 -17.22
C GLY A 158 -13.69 -18.50 -15.70
N ARG A 159 -13.70 -19.71 -15.15
CA ARG A 159 -13.81 -19.90 -13.69
C ARG A 159 -12.55 -19.56 -12.92
N VAL A 160 -11.39 -19.58 -13.55
CA VAL A 160 -10.10 -19.25 -12.94
C VAL A 160 -9.41 -18.23 -13.81
N SER A 161 -9.04 -17.10 -13.21
CA SER A 161 -8.21 -16.07 -13.83
C SER A 161 -6.86 -16.03 -13.16
N SER A 162 -5.77 -15.95 -13.95
CA SER A 162 -4.43 -15.82 -13.43
C SER A 162 -3.67 -14.75 -14.20
N SER A 163 -2.75 -14.09 -13.53
CA SER A 163 -1.88 -13.05 -14.05
C SER A 163 -0.46 -13.29 -13.54
N LEU A 164 0.49 -13.33 -14.44
CA LEU A 164 1.91 -13.38 -14.12
C LEU A 164 2.59 -12.24 -14.86
N PHE A 165 3.32 -11.38 -14.13
CA PHE A 165 4.04 -10.30 -14.77
C PHE A 165 5.40 -10.02 -14.13
N PHE A 166 6.25 -9.44 -14.95
CA PHE A 166 7.57 -8.97 -14.63
C PHE A 166 7.57 -7.46 -14.76
N TYR A 167 8.15 -6.78 -13.81
CA TYR A 167 8.23 -5.33 -13.86
C TYR A 167 9.61 -4.81 -13.48
N LYS A 168 9.88 -3.61 -13.94
CA LYS A 168 11.02 -2.81 -13.55
C LYS A 168 10.58 -1.35 -13.49
N THR A 169 10.62 -0.78 -12.28
CA THR A 169 10.27 0.62 -11.99
C THR A 169 11.50 1.33 -11.49
N ARG A 170 11.75 2.53 -11.98
CA ARG A 170 12.69 3.48 -11.38
C ARG A 170 11.92 4.70 -10.94
N ALA A 171 12.21 5.17 -9.73
CA ALA A 171 11.66 6.38 -9.17
C ALA A 171 12.77 7.24 -8.59
N SER A 172 12.65 8.55 -8.74
CA SER A 172 13.57 9.54 -8.19
C SER A 172 12.82 10.54 -7.33
N ASN A 173 13.54 11.14 -6.40
CA ASN A 173 13.02 12.13 -5.47
C ASN A 173 11.91 11.60 -4.56
N LEU A 174 11.96 10.29 -4.20
CA LEU A 174 11.01 9.71 -3.26
C LEU A 174 11.16 10.35 -1.89
N LEU A 175 10.08 10.89 -1.35
CA LEU A 175 10.08 11.50 -0.05
C LEU A 175 9.93 10.44 1.04
N ILE A 176 10.81 10.50 2.04
CA ILE A 176 10.77 9.64 3.21
C ILE A 176 10.92 10.46 4.49
N THR A 177 10.51 9.88 5.61
CA THR A 177 10.82 10.45 6.93
C THR A 177 12.34 10.42 7.15
N ASN A 178 12.89 11.51 7.64
CA ASN A 178 14.32 11.58 7.98
C ASN A 178 14.61 10.66 9.18
N PRO A 179 15.47 9.63 9.04
CA PRO A 179 15.79 8.73 10.15
C PRO A 179 16.41 9.40 11.37
N GLY A 180 17.10 10.51 11.17
CA GLY A 180 17.72 11.31 12.24
C GLY A 180 16.79 12.35 12.87
N ASN A 181 15.67 12.66 12.22
CA ASN A 181 14.66 13.60 12.73
C ASN A 181 13.28 13.20 12.21
N PRO A 182 12.47 12.45 12.98
CA PRO A 182 11.15 11.98 12.54
C PRO A 182 10.15 13.07 12.16
N LEU A 183 10.38 14.31 12.56
CA LEU A 183 9.54 15.47 12.22
C LEU A 183 9.90 16.08 10.87
N ALA A 184 11.00 15.67 10.25
CA ALA A 184 11.46 16.16 8.97
C ALA A 184 11.37 15.10 7.88
N SER A 185 11.36 15.55 6.64
CA SER A 185 11.44 14.70 5.45
C SER A 185 12.74 14.90 4.72
N ILE A 186 13.17 13.86 4.00
CA ILE A 186 14.29 13.90 3.06
C ILE A 186 13.89 13.19 1.76
N GLN A 187 14.59 13.50 0.67
CA GLN A 187 14.41 12.78 -0.60
C GLN A 187 15.53 11.79 -0.84
N ILE A 188 15.16 10.56 -1.20
CA ILE A 188 16.05 9.55 -1.76
C ILE A 188 16.30 9.89 -3.23
N GLY A 189 17.55 9.80 -3.67
CA GLY A 189 17.96 10.16 -5.03
C GLY A 189 17.24 9.34 -6.10
N THR A 190 17.61 8.08 -6.26
CA THR A 190 16.95 7.17 -7.21
C THR A 190 16.84 5.76 -6.64
N THR A 191 15.66 5.19 -6.73
CA THR A 191 15.38 3.81 -6.39
C THR A 191 15.01 3.00 -7.64
N GLU A 192 15.29 1.71 -7.61
CA GLU A 192 14.86 0.75 -8.62
C GLU A 192 14.15 -0.41 -7.92
N SER A 193 12.95 -0.73 -8.38
CA SER A 193 12.20 -1.91 -7.97
C SER A 193 11.99 -2.79 -9.20
N LYS A 194 12.36 -4.06 -9.08
CA LYS A 194 12.12 -5.07 -10.11
C LYS A 194 11.63 -6.35 -9.48
N GLY A 195 10.75 -7.04 -10.16
CA GLY A 195 10.17 -8.23 -9.57
C GLY A 195 9.30 -9.03 -10.50
N ILE A 196 8.68 -10.01 -9.86
CA ILE A 196 7.72 -10.93 -10.47
C ILE A 196 6.52 -10.95 -9.56
N GLU A 197 5.32 -10.80 -10.14
CA GLU A 197 4.07 -10.94 -9.41
C GLU A 197 3.18 -11.98 -10.08
N PHE A 198 2.56 -12.81 -9.26
CA PHE A 198 1.62 -13.82 -9.69
C PHE A 198 0.34 -13.72 -8.86
N ASP A 199 -0.77 -13.52 -9.55
CA ASP A 199 -2.09 -13.48 -8.95
C ASP A 199 -2.98 -14.53 -9.61
N THR A 200 -3.77 -15.21 -8.82
CA THR A 200 -4.81 -16.12 -9.35
C THR A 200 -6.00 -16.10 -8.42
N SER A 201 -7.18 -16.12 -9.01
CA SER A 201 -8.43 -16.23 -8.28
C SER A 201 -9.44 -17.00 -9.11
N GLY A 202 -10.37 -17.62 -8.42
CA GLY A 202 -11.43 -18.33 -9.11
C GLY A 202 -12.20 -19.30 -8.24
N ARG A 203 -12.98 -20.12 -8.95
CA ARG A 203 -13.84 -21.14 -8.37
C ARG A 203 -13.32 -22.52 -8.73
N ILE A 204 -12.87 -23.30 -7.72
CA ILE A 204 -12.39 -24.66 -7.89
C ILE A 204 -13.56 -25.57 -8.27
N ARG A 205 -14.65 -25.44 -7.53
CA ARG A 205 -15.96 -26.11 -7.78
C ARG A 205 -17.08 -25.27 -7.19
N SER A 206 -18.33 -25.67 -7.42
CA SER A 206 -19.50 -24.97 -6.85
C SER A 206 -19.31 -24.75 -5.34
N GLY A 207 -19.44 -23.50 -4.92
CA GLY A 207 -19.28 -23.06 -3.53
C GLY A 207 -17.84 -22.94 -3.02
N TRP A 208 -16.82 -23.31 -3.80
CA TRP A 208 -15.44 -23.23 -3.34
C TRP A 208 -14.62 -22.22 -4.14
N ASP A 209 -14.44 -21.04 -3.59
CA ASP A 209 -13.68 -19.94 -4.17
C ASP A 209 -12.30 -19.79 -3.50
N PHE A 210 -11.32 -19.30 -4.25
CA PHE A 210 -9.99 -19.02 -3.76
C PHE A 210 -9.38 -17.78 -4.42
N THR A 211 -8.44 -17.17 -3.69
CA THR A 211 -7.56 -16.12 -4.19
C THR A 211 -6.15 -16.38 -3.65
N PHE A 212 -5.17 -16.32 -4.54
CA PHE A 212 -3.75 -16.43 -4.19
C PHE A 212 -2.98 -15.30 -4.86
N ALA A 213 -2.07 -14.68 -4.12
CA ALA A 213 -1.14 -13.69 -4.63
C ALA A 213 0.27 -13.96 -4.09
N TYR A 214 1.27 -13.76 -4.93
CA TYR A 214 2.67 -13.84 -4.55
C TYR A 214 3.47 -12.78 -5.30
N ALA A 215 4.37 -12.11 -4.58
CA ALA A 215 5.30 -11.15 -5.15
C ALA A 215 6.74 -11.46 -4.69
N TYR A 216 7.64 -11.46 -5.65
CA TYR A 216 9.06 -11.28 -5.44
C TYR A 216 9.43 -9.87 -5.87
N ASN A 217 10.00 -9.07 -4.97
CA ASN A 217 10.33 -7.67 -5.20
C ASN A 217 11.77 -7.38 -4.73
N GLN A 218 12.60 -6.87 -5.62
CA GLN A 218 13.89 -6.31 -5.29
C GLN A 218 13.84 -4.79 -5.45
N ALA A 219 13.46 -4.08 -4.40
CA ALA A 219 13.48 -2.63 -4.33
C ALA A 219 14.77 -2.17 -3.64
N GLN A 220 15.57 -1.35 -4.32
CA GLN A 220 16.88 -0.93 -3.83
C GLN A 220 17.21 0.51 -4.25
N ILE A 221 18.09 1.13 -3.51
CA ILE A 221 18.67 2.43 -3.85
C ILE A 221 19.73 2.19 -4.95
N VAL A 222 19.63 2.93 -6.05
CA VAL A 222 20.57 2.82 -7.18
C VAL A 222 21.42 4.08 -7.42
N ALA A 223 21.01 5.21 -6.84
CA ALA A 223 21.81 6.42 -6.76
C ALA A 223 21.31 7.29 -5.60
N ASP A 224 22.19 7.63 -4.69
CA ASP A 224 21.90 8.53 -3.57
C ASP A 224 23.21 9.14 -3.05
N PRO A 225 23.23 10.43 -2.63
CA PRO A 225 24.42 11.07 -2.09
C PRO A 225 24.76 10.66 -0.65
N VAL A 226 23.81 10.09 0.09
CA VAL A 226 23.92 9.78 1.53
C VAL A 226 23.89 8.28 1.79
N TYR A 227 22.92 7.58 1.19
CA TYR A 227 22.71 6.16 1.47
C TYR A 227 23.45 5.25 0.47
N PRO A 228 24.00 4.12 0.94
CA PRO A 228 24.74 3.20 0.09
C PRO A 228 23.89 2.65 -1.05
N VAL A 229 24.44 2.67 -2.26
CA VAL A 229 23.87 2.00 -3.42
C VAL A 229 23.82 0.50 -3.18
N GLY A 230 22.67 -0.10 -3.47
CA GLY A 230 22.41 -1.53 -3.22
C GLY A 230 21.61 -1.80 -1.93
N ASN A 231 21.50 -0.82 -1.02
CA ASN A 231 20.62 -0.95 0.14
C ASN A 231 19.17 -1.13 -0.31
N LEU A 232 18.45 -2.00 0.42
CA LEU A 232 17.04 -2.25 0.16
C LEU A 232 16.21 -1.04 0.59
N PHE A 233 15.19 -0.74 -0.18
CA PHE A 233 14.25 0.33 0.16
C PHE A 233 13.45 -0.06 1.40
N GLN A 234 13.19 0.94 2.25
CA GLN A 234 12.49 0.71 3.52
C GLN A 234 11.09 0.10 3.32
N ASN A 235 10.69 -0.76 4.26
CA ASN A 235 9.42 -1.48 4.28
C ASN A 235 9.12 -2.32 3.01
N ALA A 236 10.10 -2.58 2.17
CA ALA A 236 9.96 -3.36 0.94
C ALA A 236 10.43 -4.82 1.16
N PRO A 237 9.52 -5.77 1.45
CA PRO A 237 9.89 -7.17 1.61
C PRO A 237 10.28 -7.78 0.25
N ARG A 238 11.26 -8.67 0.25
CA ARG A 238 11.63 -9.41 -0.97
C ARG A 238 10.57 -10.42 -1.39
N HIS A 239 9.90 -11.02 -0.42
CA HIS A 239 8.84 -11.99 -0.68
C HIS A 239 7.62 -11.62 0.13
N SER A 240 6.48 -11.58 -0.52
CA SER A 240 5.18 -11.47 0.11
C SER A 240 4.18 -12.37 -0.60
N GLY A 241 3.23 -12.89 0.15
CA GLY A 241 2.19 -13.71 -0.45
C GLY A 241 0.99 -13.84 0.46
N SER A 242 -0.13 -14.15 -0.16
CA SER A 242 -1.38 -14.41 0.53
C SER A 242 -2.17 -15.50 -0.17
N LEU A 243 -2.84 -16.30 0.62
CA LEU A 243 -3.84 -17.27 0.15
C LEU A 243 -5.09 -17.06 0.99
N TRP A 244 -6.22 -16.95 0.32
CA TRP A 244 -7.54 -16.94 0.94
C TRP A 244 -8.44 -17.94 0.23
N THR A 245 -9.21 -18.72 0.99
CA THR A 245 -10.17 -19.66 0.44
C THR A 245 -11.46 -19.64 1.24
N VAL A 246 -12.58 -19.81 0.55
CA VAL A 246 -13.92 -19.83 1.14
C VAL A 246 -14.70 -20.98 0.55
N TYR A 247 -15.36 -21.73 1.40
CA TYR A 247 -16.33 -22.74 0.99
C TYR A 247 -17.71 -22.39 1.52
N GLU A 248 -18.70 -22.36 0.62
CA GLU A 248 -20.11 -22.17 0.92
C GLU A 248 -20.87 -23.49 0.71
N VAL A 249 -21.59 -23.91 1.71
CA VAL A 249 -22.45 -25.10 1.65
C VAL A 249 -23.63 -24.84 0.71
N GLN A 250 -23.70 -25.59 -0.38
CA GLN A 250 -24.64 -25.34 -1.47
C GLN A 250 -26.02 -26.01 -1.26
N HIS A 251 -26.08 -27.07 -0.48
CA HIS A 251 -27.28 -27.90 -0.34
C HIS A 251 -27.49 -28.39 1.09
N GLY A 252 -28.71 -28.79 1.41
CA GLY A 252 -29.07 -29.37 2.71
C GLY A 252 -29.39 -28.34 3.78
N PRO A 253 -29.53 -28.77 5.04
CA PRO A 253 -29.97 -27.91 6.14
C PRO A 253 -29.00 -26.75 6.47
N LEU A 254 -27.73 -26.87 6.08
CA LEU A 254 -26.69 -25.87 6.28
C LEU A 254 -26.42 -25.03 5.00
N SER A 255 -27.30 -25.10 4.00
CA SER A 255 -27.15 -24.27 2.80
C SER A 255 -27.07 -22.79 3.18
N GLY A 256 -26.10 -22.06 2.59
CA GLY A 256 -25.81 -20.67 2.92
C GLY A 256 -24.78 -20.48 4.06
N LEU A 257 -24.37 -21.57 4.74
CA LEU A 257 -23.23 -21.51 5.66
C LEU A 257 -21.94 -21.44 4.85
N SER A 258 -21.10 -20.46 5.15
CA SER A 258 -19.77 -20.32 4.55
C SER A 258 -18.71 -20.26 5.63
N PHE A 259 -17.58 -20.88 5.36
CA PHE A 259 -16.37 -20.72 6.19
C PHE A 259 -15.17 -20.54 5.29
N GLY A 260 -14.25 -19.75 5.75
CA GLY A 260 -13.05 -19.43 5.00
C GLY A 260 -11.87 -19.20 5.93
N GLY A 261 -10.71 -19.25 5.32
CA GLY A 261 -9.48 -18.95 6.01
C GLY A 261 -8.38 -18.61 5.03
N GLY A 262 -7.35 -17.98 5.56
CA GLY A 262 -6.23 -17.60 4.75
C GLY A 262 -4.98 -17.35 5.55
N VAL A 263 -3.89 -17.16 4.82
CA VAL A 263 -2.59 -16.81 5.35
C VAL A 263 -2.02 -15.65 4.58
N ARG A 264 -1.42 -14.70 5.30
CA ARG A 264 -0.56 -13.64 4.75
C ARG A 264 0.85 -13.83 5.29
N ALA A 265 1.83 -13.94 4.41
CA ALA A 265 3.23 -14.09 4.75
C ALA A 265 4.06 -12.98 4.11
N VAL A 266 5.00 -12.46 4.87
CA VAL A 266 5.89 -11.37 4.47
C VAL A 266 7.28 -11.70 4.96
N SER A 267 8.31 -11.58 4.09
CA SER A 267 9.71 -11.75 4.49
C SER A 267 10.20 -10.58 5.34
N TYR A 268 11.40 -10.70 5.87
CA TYR A 268 12.05 -9.57 6.55
C TYR A 268 12.19 -8.35 5.64
N ARG A 269 12.27 -7.17 6.23
CA ARG A 269 12.47 -5.87 5.57
C ARG A 269 13.19 -4.92 6.50
N PHE A 270 13.71 -3.84 5.96
CA PHE A 270 14.37 -2.80 6.74
C PHE A 270 13.43 -1.63 7.03
N VAL A 271 13.63 -0.98 8.17
CA VAL A 271 12.87 0.21 8.58
C VAL A 271 13.36 1.45 7.86
N ASP A 272 14.66 1.52 7.61
CA ASP A 272 15.37 2.72 7.17
C ASP A 272 16.24 2.44 5.92
N PRO A 273 16.61 3.48 5.16
CA PRO A 273 17.44 3.33 3.96
C PRO A 273 18.90 2.94 4.25
N ALA A 274 19.38 3.11 5.49
CA ALA A 274 20.71 2.68 5.90
C ALA A 274 20.77 1.15 6.04
N ASN A 275 19.62 0.51 6.21
CA ASN A 275 19.43 -0.91 6.48
C ASN A 275 19.99 -1.37 7.84
N ASP A 276 19.94 -0.49 8.83
CA ASP A 276 20.44 -0.75 10.17
C ASP A 276 19.45 -1.56 11.01
N VAL A 277 18.14 -1.33 10.82
CA VAL A 277 17.10 -1.97 11.62
C VAL A 277 16.24 -2.90 10.77
N VAL A 278 16.21 -4.17 11.17
CA VAL A 278 15.46 -5.23 10.50
C VAL A 278 14.12 -5.49 11.18
N LEU A 279 13.04 -5.45 10.45
CA LEU A 279 11.75 -6.00 10.85
C LEU A 279 11.70 -7.48 10.44
N PRO A 280 11.54 -8.43 11.38
CA PRO A 280 11.42 -9.84 11.08
C PRO A 280 10.24 -10.13 10.15
N GLY A 281 10.37 -11.18 9.34
CA GLY A 281 9.25 -11.71 8.58
C GLY A 281 8.19 -12.34 9.48
N PHE A 282 6.97 -12.40 8.97
CA PHE A 282 5.87 -13.02 9.69
C PHE A 282 4.91 -13.77 8.75
N ALA A 283 4.13 -14.67 9.35
CA ALA A 283 2.94 -15.23 8.74
C ALA A 283 1.77 -15.04 9.72
N ARG A 284 0.65 -14.55 9.21
CA ARG A 284 -0.60 -14.32 9.95
C ARG A 284 -1.69 -15.18 9.34
N ILE A 285 -2.48 -15.80 10.19
CA ILE A 285 -3.62 -16.64 9.79
C ILE A 285 -4.91 -15.90 10.16
N ASP A 286 -5.82 -15.81 9.21
CA ASP A 286 -7.13 -15.19 9.38
C ASP A 286 -8.23 -16.22 9.06
N ALA A 287 -9.41 -16.07 9.67
CA ALA A 287 -10.54 -16.96 9.46
C ALA A 287 -11.86 -16.21 9.38
N MET A 288 -12.87 -16.82 8.76
CA MET A 288 -14.22 -16.28 8.74
C MET A 288 -15.26 -17.40 8.76
N ALA A 289 -16.42 -17.11 9.34
CA ALA A 289 -17.63 -17.86 9.16
C ALA A 289 -18.79 -16.91 8.86
N SER A 290 -19.70 -17.31 8.00
CA SER A 290 -20.92 -16.54 7.74
C SER A 290 -22.10 -17.44 7.41
N TYR A 291 -23.29 -16.95 7.72
CA TYR A 291 -24.52 -17.65 7.36
C TYR A 291 -25.47 -16.70 6.67
N ALA A 292 -25.86 -17.08 5.45
CA ALA A 292 -26.86 -16.38 4.65
C ALA A 292 -28.19 -17.12 4.78
N PHE A 293 -29.24 -16.42 5.15
CA PHE A 293 -30.57 -16.99 5.34
C PHE A 293 -31.66 -16.03 4.85
N GLY A 294 -32.76 -16.59 4.45
CA GLY A 294 -33.90 -15.86 3.89
C GLY A 294 -34.66 -16.72 2.89
N PRO A 295 -35.84 -16.29 2.49
CA PRO A 295 -36.62 -17.01 1.51
C PRO A 295 -35.93 -17.00 0.13
N PRO A 296 -36.04 -18.08 -0.65
CA PRO A 296 -35.31 -18.20 -1.92
C PRO A 296 -35.88 -17.39 -3.10
N HIS A 297 -36.87 -16.53 -2.88
CA HIS A 297 -37.53 -15.75 -3.94
C HIS A 297 -36.89 -14.38 -4.15
N LYS A 298 -36.80 -13.95 -5.43
CA LYS A 298 -36.09 -12.75 -5.90
C LYS A 298 -36.56 -11.43 -5.25
N ASP A 299 -37.79 -11.39 -4.71
CA ASP A 299 -38.39 -10.19 -4.14
C ASP A 299 -38.39 -10.20 -2.59
N GLN A 300 -37.60 -11.05 -1.97
CA GLN A 300 -37.55 -11.20 -0.52
C GLN A 300 -36.16 -10.92 0.03
N LYS A 301 -36.12 -10.31 1.23
CA LYS A 301 -34.88 -9.90 1.89
C LYS A 301 -33.98 -11.07 2.19
N LEU A 302 -32.72 -10.99 1.76
CA LEU A 302 -31.67 -11.92 2.15
C LEU A 302 -30.90 -11.31 3.34
N TYR A 303 -30.74 -12.08 4.38
CA TYR A 303 -29.97 -11.72 5.57
C TYR A 303 -28.65 -12.47 5.59
N LYS A 304 -27.58 -11.81 5.98
CA LYS A 304 -26.28 -12.45 6.18
C LYS A 304 -25.65 -11.96 7.49
N ILE A 305 -25.24 -12.90 8.31
CA ILE A 305 -24.39 -12.63 9.48
C ILE A 305 -23.00 -13.19 9.21
N SER A 306 -21.96 -12.45 9.57
CA SER A 306 -20.58 -12.87 9.38
C SER A 306 -19.77 -12.58 10.64
N VAL A 307 -18.90 -13.52 10.99
CA VAL A 307 -17.85 -13.36 12.00
C VAL A 307 -16.52 -13.48 11.31
N ASN A 308 -15.64 -12.52 11.53
CA ASN A 308 -14.30 -12.49 10.97
C ASN A 308 -13.30 -12.42 12.11
N ILE A 309 -12.22 -13.18 11.98
CA ILE A 309 -11.13 -13.23 12.96
C ILE A 309 -9.85 -12.94 12.19
N GLN A 310 -9.22 -11.82 12.53
CA GLN A 310 -7.90 -11.49 12.02
C GLN A 310 -6.86 -11.92 13.05
N ASN A 311 -5.72 -12.41 12.58
CA ASN A 311 -4.64 -12.89 13.43
C ASN A 311 -5.10 -13.97 14.43
N LEU A 312 -5.75 -15.01 13.91
CA LEU A 312 -6.36 -16.12 14.68
C LEU A 312 -5.38 -16.75 15.68
N THR A 313 -4.10 -16.74 15.39
CA THR A 313 -3.03 -17.32 16.24
C THR A 313 -2.41 -16.31 17.21
N ASP A 314 -2.94 -15.10 17.29
CA ASP A 314 -2.41 -13.98 18.09
C ASP A 314 -0.90 -13.77 17.89
N ARG A 315 -0.44 -13.87 16.65
CA ARG A 315 0.96 -13.69 16.29
C ARG A 315 1.39 -12.25 16.56
N LYS A 316 2.41 -12.05 17.37
CA LYS A 316 3.05 -10.74 17.54
C LYS A 316 4.00 -10.50 16.38
N TYR A 317 3.85 -9.38 15.70
CA TYR A 317 4.66 -8.99 14.54
C TYR A 317 4.70 -7.47 14.40
N PHE A 318 5.60 -6.99 13.55
CA PHE A 318 5.67 -5.58 13.17
C PHE A 318 5.07 -5.40 11.78
N GLU A 319 4.16 -4.45 11.63
CA GLU A 319 3.54 -4.16 10.32
C GLU A 319 4.47 -3.29 9.45
N SER A 320 5.09 -2.28 10.03
CA SER A 320 6.00 -1.35 9.33
C SER A 320 6.87 -0.57 10.32
N GLY A 321 7.71 0.32 9.79
CA GLY A 321 8.41 1.35 10.56
C GLY A 321 8.67 2.57 9.67
N SER A 322 8.77 3.74 10.25
CA SER A 322 9.13 4.97 9.53
C SER A 322 10.57 5.40 9.80
N THR A 323 11.06 5.14 10.99
CA THR A 323 12.45 5.34 11.40
C THR A 323 12.87 4.25 12.39
N PRO A 324 14.17 4.09 12.72
CA PRO A 324 14.62 3.17 13.75
C PRO A 324 13.94 3.35 15.12
N ALA A 325 13.48 4.56 15.43
CA ALA A 325 12.77 4.88 16.66
C ALA A 325 11.24 4.69 16.56
N VAL A 326 10.71 4.54 15.35
CA VAL A 326 9.26 4.53 15.09
C VAL A 326 8.88 3.26 14.35
N ILE A 327 8.44 2.26 15.10
CA ILE A 327 8.05 0.94 14.58
C ILE A 327 6.60 0.67 14.98
N PHE A 328 5.78 0.30 14.01
CA PHE A 328 4.37 0.03 14.19
C PHE A 328 4.12 -1.48 14.39
N PRO A 329 3.58 -1.89 15.56
CA PRO A 329 3.19 -3.27 15.76
C PRO A 329 2.00 -3.63 14.87
N GLY A 330 1.93 -4.88 14.49
CA GLY A 330 0.73 -5.44 13.86
C GLY A 330 -0.39 -5.65 14.87
N SER A 331 -1.61 -5.68 14.38
CA SER A 331 -2.79 -5.96 15.21
C SER A 331 -2.67 -7.31 15.91
N LEU A 332 -3.09 -7.36 17.16
CA LEU A 332 -3.34 -8.61 17.89
C LEU A 332 -4.55 -9.34 17.27
N ILE A 333 -5.06 -10.35 17.98
CA ILE A 333 -6.30 -10.99 17.54
C ILE A 333 -7.46 -9.97 17.56
N GLU A 334 -8.13 -9.84 16.43
CA GLU A 334 -9.29 -8.98 16.27
C GLU A 334 -10.48 -9.81 15.79
N VAL A 335 -11.64 -9.57 16.41
CA VAL A 335 -12.90 -10.23 16.04
C VAL A 335 -13.93 -9.17 15.74
N TRP A 336 -14.54 -9.21 14.56
CA TRP A 336 -15.65 -8.33 14.23
C TRP A 336 -16.79 -9.10 13.58
N THR A 337 -18.01 -8.61 13.82
CA THR A 337 -19.22 -9.14 13.24
C THR A 337 -19.83 -8.16 12.26
N ARG A 338 -20.44 -8.69 11.20
CA ARG A 338 -21.19 -7.89 10.22
C ARG A 338 -22.56 -8.51 10.01
N PHE A 339 -23.58 -7.66 10.04
CA PHE A 339 -24.92 -8.00 9.61
C PHE A 339 -25.25 -7.26 8.32
N GLU A 340 -25.74 -7.96 7.32
CA GLU A 340 -26.08 -7.43 6.00
C GLU A 340 -27.52 -7.82 5.65
N VAL A 341 -28.26 -6.87 5.11
CA VAL A 341 -29.60 -7.06 4.56
C VAL A 341 -29.59 -6.65 3.11
N ARG A 342 -29.96 -7.53 2.21
CA ARG A 342 -30.18 -7.20 0.79
C ARG A 342 -31.68 -7.18 0.53
N PHE A 343 -32.14 -6.09 -0.12
CA PHE A 343 -33.52 -5.83 -0.48
C PHE A 343 -33.79 -6.20 -1.92
#